data_47b23c96564380c40cd8b12dab9f2963
#
_entry.id   47b23c96564380c40cd8b12dab9f2963
#
_cell.length_a   1.000
_cell.length_b   1.000
_cell.length_c   1.000
_cell.angle_alpha   90.00
_cell.angle_beta   90.00
_cell.angle_gamma   90.00
#
_symmetry.space_group_name_H-M   'P 1'
#
loop_
_entity.id
_entity.type
_entity.pdbx_description
1 polymer ?
#
loop_
_entity_poly.entity_id
_entity_poly.type
_entity_poly.pdbx_seq_one_letter_code
_entity_poly.pdbx_strand_id
1 'polypeptide(L)'
;MNVKLKKILAMILSVCLVFSGLTFFKGMETNAADKGDDTMNILFIGNSMTYYNTLCSVVEGLANHYGHNVKCTATTNGGYTLIRNAKADNVITAIQKGGYDKVIIQDIVGSFDADNHMEGVQTITEMIKQYSPVAKIYSYEPWPTKDSILGENSKLPYFTYYYIKAAKKYCNGVAPAGEAFYDMYKTEEKDYYCTDGKHPMPLGTFVSATSVFYTIFPEEAQKTFSGDDYTYVTNLIHKNIAYAGASNTEVYDNDELNKISQYSYTRAHQVNEVIEANTTYTSVAGEYVDADAEVNPDELEPITGSDVDRSIFEATENIAKGCSVVASSEKNDKAANVTDGKLGTRWESEWNVDPQWLYVDLGSVKNINKVGFSWEGAYAKRYYVQISNNATDWKTVVAVKATSAKTVQITLDKTYSARYVRMYGTRRGLDAYGYSMYEMGVWEAKEVPTTEITTTVDVTTEAPTTEAPTTVAPTTEAPTTEAPTTEAPTTAEATTVAPTTEAPTTEAPTT
;
A
#
# COMPACT_ATOMS: atom_id res chain seq x y z
N MET A 1 -33.87 33.56 -10.80
CA MET A 1 -32.62 32.88 -10.33
C MET A 1 -32.96 31.43 -10.01
N ASN A 2 -32.37 30.49 -10.72
CA ASN A 2 -32.78 29.10 -10.78
C ASN A 2 -32.46 28.37 -9.45
N VAL A 3 -33.31 27.45 -8.98
CA VAL A 3 -33.19 26.73 -7.69
C VAL A 3 -31.84 26.00 -7.57
N LYS A 4 -31.26 25.52 -8.69
CA LYS A 4 -29.92 24.95 -8.74
C LYS A 4 -28.82 25.96 -8.39
N LEU A 5 -28.96 27.20 -8.81
CA LEU A 5 -28.01 28.28 -8.53
C LEU A 5 -28.02 28.68 -7.04
N LYS A 6 -29.21 28.63 -6.40
CA LYS A 6 -29.33 28.89 -4.95
C LYS A 6 -28.69 27.81 -4.10
N LYS A 7 -28.73 26.51 -4.53
CA LYS A 7 -28.07 25.43 -3.82
C LYS A 7 -26.53 25.47 -3.96
N ILE A 8 -26.02 25.86 -5.14
CA ILE A 8 -24.58 26.04 -5.37
C ILE A 8 -24.08 27.27 -4.58
N LEU A 9 -24.84 28.35 -4.52
CA LEU A 9 -24.46 29.53 -3.75
C LEU A 9 -24.48 29.27 -2.24
N ALA A 10 -25.44 28.45 -1.76
CA ALA A 10 -25.49 28.04 -0.35
C ALA A 10 -24.32 27.11 0.03
N MET A 11 -23.84 26.25 -0.90
CA MET A 11 -22.68 25.39 -0.69
C MET A 11 -21.37 26.19 -0.70
N ILE A 12 -21.25 27.20 -1.57
CA ILE A 12 -20.09 28.11 -1.60
C ILE A 12 -20.05 28.99 -0.35
N LEU A 13 -21.21 29.49 0.13
CA LEU A 13 -21.28 30.27 1.37
C LEU A 13 -20.92 29.41 2.62
N SER A 14 -21.27 28.13 2.62
CA SER A 14 -20.90 27.21 3.69
C SER A 14 -19.39 26.96 3.76
N VAL A 15 -18.71 26.90 2.60
CA VAL A 15 -17.24 26.74 2.52
C VAL A 15 -16.50 28.04 2.86
N CYS A 16 -17.05 29.21 2.47
CA CYS A 16 -16.44 30.49 2.82
C CYS A 16 -16.59 30.88 4.30
N LEU A 17 -17.62 30.37 5.00
CA LEU A 17 -17.78 30.60 6.45
C LEU A 17 -16.79 29.81 7.30
N VAL A 18 -16.19 28.73 6.76
CA VAL A 18 -15.13 27.98 7.44
C VAL A 18 -13.76 28.69 7.38
N PHE A 19 -13.53 29.53 6.36
CA PHE A 19 -12.26 30.29 6.22
C PHE A 19 -12.26 31.69 6.82
N SER A 20 -13.42 32.26 7.17
CA SER A 20 -13.52 33.59 7.82
C SER A 20 -13.67 33.55 9.35
N GLY A 21 -13.64 32.35 9.96
CA GLY A 21 -13.80 32.12 11.39
C GLY A 21 -12.53 32.28 12.24
N LEU A 22 -11.42 32.77 11.70
CA LEU A 22 -10.13 32.80 12.42
C LEU A 22 -9.91 34.05 13.30
N THR A 23 -10.94 34.88 13.56
CA THR A 23 -10.78 36.08 14.41
C THR A 23 -11.79 36.26 15.55
N PHE A 24 -12.61 35.24 15.88
CA PHE A 24 -13.53 35.33 17.01
C PHE A 24 -13.57 34.06 17.87
N PHE A 25 -12.40 33.55 18.32
CA PHE A 25 -12.32 32.62 19.43
C PHE A 25 -11.46 33.22 20.55
N LYS A 26 -11.94 34.34 21.11
CA LYS A 26 -11.53 34.78 22.42
C LYS A 26 -12.67 34.46 23.38
N GLY A 27 -12.57 33.34 24.11
CA GLY A 27 -13.47 33.02 25.21
C GLY A 27 -14.46 31.88 24.98
N MET A 28 -14.03 30.74 24.41
CA MET A 28 -14.48 29.46 24.93
C MET A 28 -13.33 28.94 25.78
N GLU A 29 -13.42 29.19 27.07
CA GLU A 29 -12.80 28.30 28.03
C GLU A 29 -13.35 26.93 27.67
N THR A 30 -12.52 26.09 27.05
CA THR A 30 -12.72 24.66 27.11
C THR A 30 -12.78 24.40 28.61
N ASN A 31 -13.94 24.05 29.12
CA ASN A 31 -14.03 23.33 30.35
C ASN A 31 -13.10 22.13 30.13
N ALA A 32 -11.86 22.26 30.59
CA ALA A 32 -11.02 21.13 30.89
C ALA A 32 -11.91 20.32 31.81
N ALA A 33 -12.49 19.25 31.27
CA ALA A 33 -13.20 18.29 32.11
C ALA A 33 -12.23 18.00 33.24
N ASP A 34 -12.75 18.18 34.42
CA ASP A 34 -12.08 17.92 35.67
C ASP A 34 -11.18 16.69 35.51
N LYS A 35 -9.86 16.86 35.51
CA LYS A 35 -8.89 15.77 35.50
C LYS A 35 -8.88 15.06 36.83
N GLY A 36 -10.03 14.53 37.21
CA GLY A 36 -10.21 13.66 38.34
C GLY A 36 -10.12 12.18 38.05
N ASP A 37 -10.01 11.80 36.77
CA ASP A 37 -9.84 10.42 36.35
C ASP A 37 -8.68 10.35 35.37
N ASP A 38 -7.54 9.77 35.77
CA ASP A 38 -6.33 9.55 34.96
C ASP A 38 -6.54 8.44 33.90
N THR A 39 -7.78 8.19 33.48
CA THR A 39 -8.11 7.16 32.51
C THR A 39 -7.71 7.58 31.08
N MET A 40 -6.82 6.81 30.46
CA MET A 40 -6.45 6.95 29.07
C MET A 40 -7.54 6.38 28.15
N ASN A 41 -8.13 7.23 27.31
CA ASN A 41 -9.16 6.82 26.36
C ASN A 41 -8.56 6.44 25.01
N ILE A 42 -8.79 5.19 24.58
CA ILE A 42 -8.27 4.66 23.30
C ILE A 42 -9.44 4.32 22.39
N LEU A 43 -9.41 4.84 21.15
CA LEU A 43 -10.37 4.51 20.09
C LEU A 43 -9.73 3.54 19.09
N PHE A 44 -10.43 2.45 18.78
CA PHE A 44 -10.11 1.55 17.67
C PHE A 44 -11.05 1.81 16.50
N ILE A 45 -10.49 2.02 15.31
CA ILE A 45 -11.21 2.16 14.04
C ILE A 45 -10.72 1.08 13.08
N GLY A 46 -11.61 0.20 12.62
CA GLY A 46 -11.20 -0.87 11.73
C GLY A 46 -12.35 -1.71 11.18
N ASN A 47 -12.05 -2.96 10.92
CA ASN A 47 -13.01 -3.92 10.38
C ASN A 47 -13.00 -5.23 11.20
N SER A 48 -13.26 -6.37 10.55
CA SER A 48 -13.29 -7.66 11.23
C SER A 48 -11.97 -8.04 11.90
N MET A 49 -10.83 -7.62 11.39
CA MET A 49 -9.52 -7.86 12.03
C MET A 49 -9.41 -7.17 13.41
N THR A 50 -10.22 -6.13 13.64
CA THR A 50 -10.28 -5.41 14.92
C THR A 50 -11.36 -5.97 15.86
N TYR A 51 -12.51 -6.43 15.34
CA TYR A 51 -13.58 -6.91 16.26
C TYR A 51 -13.52 -8.41 16.58
N TYR A 52 -12.80 -9.23 15.80
CA TYR A 52 -12.64 -10.65 16.12
C TYR A 52 -11.99 -10.81 17.50
N ASN A 53 -12.56 -11.71 18.29
CA ASN A 53 -12.16 -11.96 19.68
C ASN A 53 -11.98 -10.68 20.50
N THR A 54 -12.77 -9.66 20.19
CA THR A 54 -12.82 -8.36 20.91
C THR A 54 -11.44 -7.76 21.21
N LEU A 55 -10.58 -7.62 20.20
CA LEU A 55 -9.20 -7.11 20.32
C LEU A 55 -9.09 -5.90 21.26
N CYS A 56 -10.00 -4.94 21.12
CA CYS A 56 -10.07 -3.74 21.97
C CYS A 56 -10.12 -4.09 23.47
N SER A 57 -10.93 -5.11 23.88
CA SER A 57 -11.05 -5.55 25.28
C SER A 57 -9.82 -6.33 25.76
N VAL A 58 -9.15 -7.05 24.84
CA VAL A 58 -7.89 -7.75 25.17
C VAL A 58 -6.79 -6.75 25.45
N VAL A 59 -6.67 -5.69 24.63
CA VAL A 59 -5.70 -4.60 24.84
C VAL A 59 -6.00 -3.85 26.14
N GLU A 60 -7.28 -3.50 26.42
CA GLU A 60 -7.70 -2.86 27.67
C GLU A 60 -7.31 -3.72 28.88
N GLY A 61 -7.63 -5.00 28.84
CA GLY A 61 -7.31 -5.94 29.93
C GLY A 61 -5.82 -6.06 30.18
N LEU A 62 -5.03 -6.23 29.10
CA LEU A 62 -3.58 -6.34 29.19
C LEU A 62 -2.95 -5.06 29.77
N ALA A 63 -3.35 -3.89 29.25
CA ALA A 63 -2.83 -2.61 29.72
C ALA A 63 -3.18 -2.35 31.20
N ASN A 64 -4.42 -2.59 31.59
CA ASN A 64 -4.87 -2.40 32.98
C ASN A 64 -4.18 -3.39 33.97
N HIS A 65 -3.89 -4.61 33.51
CA HIS A 65 -3.15 -5.59 34.32
C HIS A 65 -1.73 -5.11 34.67
N TYR A 66 -1.10 -4.41 33.74
CA TYR A 66 0.24 -3.85 33.94
C TYR A 66 0.25 -2.41 34.46
N GLY A 67 -0.87 -1.93 35.00
CA GLY A 67 -0.96 -0.68 35.75
C GLY A 67 -1.29 0.57 34.93
N HIS A 68 -1.60 0.42 33.65
CA HIS A 68 -2.13 1.52 32.84
C HIS A 68 -3.63 1.63 33.04
N ASN A 69 -4.12 2.78 33.47
CA ASN A 69 -5.57 3.00 33.61
C ASN A 69 -6.15 3.33 32.22
N VAL A 70 -6.62 2.33 31.49
CA VAL A 70 -7.05 2.43 30.09
C VAL A 70 -8.52 2.09 29.92
N LYS A 71 -9.20 2.86 29.07
CA LYS A 71 -10.53 2.57 28.55
C LYS A 71 -10.50 2.51 27.03
N CYS A 72 -10.75 1.34 26.47
CA CYS A 72 -10.83 1.13 25.02
C CYS A 72 -12.27 1.19 24.52
N THR A 73 -12.48 1.81 23.37
CA THR A 73 -13.72 1.77 22.59
C THR A 73 -13.40 1.40 21.16
N ALA A 74 -14.31 0.71 20.47
CA ALA A 74 -14.12 0.33 19.08
C ALA A 74 -15.30 0.75 18.22
N THR A 75 -15.03 1.26 17.02
CA THR A 75 -16.00 1.48 15.96
C THR A 75 -15.51 0.77 14.71
N THR A 76 -16.27 -0.23 14.24
CA THR A 76 -15.81 -1.16 13.22
C THR A 76 -16.91 -1.47 12.21
N ASN A 77 -16.51 -1.70 10.95
CA ASN A 77 -17.40 -2.11 9.87
C ASN A 77 -16.79 -3.29 9.12
N GLY A 78 -17.44 -4.44 9.16
CA GLY A 78 -16.95 -5.67 8.54
C GLY A 78 -16.68 -5.51 7.04
N GLY A 79 -15.47 -5.86 6.60
CA GLY A 79 -15.08 -5.78 5.18
C GLY A 79 -14.86 -4.36 4.63
N TYR A 80 -14.80 -3.34 5.49
CA TYR A 80 -14.51 -1.97 5.06
C TYR A 80 -13.00 -1.74 4.99
N THR A 81 -12.58 -1.04 3.92
CA THR A 81 -11.28 -0.38 3.85
C THR A 81 -11.27 0.83 4.77
N LEU A 82 -10.09 1.35 5.10
CA LEU A 82 -9.96 2.52 5.96
C LEU A 82 -10.62 3.76 5.32
N ILE A 83 -10.48 3.93 4.01
CA ILE A 83 -11.14 5.03 3.28
C ILE A 83 -12.68 4.91 3.26
N ARG A 84 -13.24 3.69 3.31
CA ARG A 84 -14.68 3.50 3.50
C ARG A 84 -15.12 3.80 4.92
N ASN A 85 -14.30 3.44 5.92
CA ASN A 85 -14.52 3.78 7.31
C ASN A 85 -14.55 5.30 7.52
N ALA A 86 -13.71 6.07 6.83
CA ALA A 86 -13.71 7.53 6.87
C ALA A 86 -15.04 8.17 6.44
N LYS A 87 -15.87 7.44 5.69
CA LYS A 87 -17.19 7.88 5.18
C LYS A 87 -18.37 7.26 5.94
N ALA A 88 -18.11 6.43 6.94
CA ALA A 88 -19.15 5.71 7.69
C ALA A 88 -19.64 6.55 8.88
N ASP A 89 -20.96 6.71 9.01
CA ASP A 89 -21.59 7.56 10.03
C ASP A 89 -21.19 7.18 11.47
N ASN A 90 -21.08 5.88 11.79
CA ASN A 90 -20.65 5.41 13.10
C ASN A 90 -19.19 5.81 13.40
N VAL A 91 -18.31 5.78 12.41
CA VAL A 91 -16.91 6.19 12.55
C VAL A 91 -16.80 7.70 12.70
N ILE A 92 -17.50 8.45 11.84
CA ILE A 92 -17.56 9.91 11.92
C ILE A 92 -18.08 10.35 13.30
N THR A 93 -19.17 9.75 13.77
CA THR A 93 -19.76 10.03 15.10
C THR A 93 -18.77 9.72 16.23
N ALA A 94 -18.06 8.59 16.16
CA ALA A 94 -17.07 8.23 17.16
C ALA A 94 -15.91 9.22 17.19
N ILE A 95 -15.38 9.63 16.03
CA ILE A 95 -14.31 10.62 15.94
C ILE A 95 -14.77 11.98 16.47
N GLN A 96 -15.97 12.42 16.09
CA GLN A 96 -16.55 13.71 16.52
C GLN A 96 -16.79 13.80 18.03
N LYS A 97 -16.97 12.67 18.71
CA LYS A 97 -17.06 12.64 20.17
C LYS A 97 -15.81 13.24 20.81
N GLY A 98 -14.64 13.04 20.22
CA GLY A 98 -13.36 13.55 20.71
C GLY A 98 -12.94 12.99 22.06
N GLY A 99 -11.90 13.59 22.66
CA GLY A 99 -11.42 13.22 24.00
C GLY A 99 -10.62 11.92 24.05
N TYR A 100 -10.04 11.51 22.93
CA TYR A 100 -9.16 10.35 22.88
C TYR A 100 -7.70 10.75 23.08
N ASP A 101 -6.97 9.94 23.85
CA ASP A 101 -5.53 10.07 24.06
C ASP A 101 -4.75 9.31 22.98
N LYS A 102 -5.28 8.17 22.56
CA LYS A 102 -4.70 7.35 21.50
C LYS A 102 -5.80 6.84 20.55
N VAL A 103 -5.44 6.67 19.27
CA VAL A 103 -6.35 6.08 18.28
C VAL A 103 -5.58 5.03 17.48
N ILE A 104 -6.18 3.84 17.35
CA ILE A 104 -5.65 2.72 16.59
C ILE A 104 -6.49 2.59 15.32
N ILE A 105 -5.87 2.67 14.15
CA ILE A 105 -6.55 2.57 12.85
C ILE A 105 -6.08 1.33 12.10
N GLN A 106 -7.00 0.60 11.46
CA GLN A 106 -6.71 -0.67 10.78
C GLN A 106 -7.45 -0.77 9.46
N ASP A 107 -6.74 -1.20 8.42
CA ASP A 107 -7.27 -1.37 7.07
C ASP A 107 -7.57 -2.84 6.74
N ILE A 108 -8.16 -3.07 5.54
CA ILE A 108 -8.57 -4.40 5.07
C ILE A 108 -7.36 -5.25 4.68
N VAL A 109 -7.52 -6.58 4.81
CA VAL A 109 -6.48 -7.57 4.48
C VAL A 109 -6.66 -8.13 3.05
N GLY A 110 -7.80 -8.70 2.75
CA GLY A 110 -7.99 -9.53 1.55
C GLY A 110 -7.97 -8.76 0.22
N SER A 111 -8.23 -7.46 0.25
CA SER A 111 -8.19 -6.54 -0.89
C SER A 111 -7.39 -5.30 -0.54
N PHE A 112 -6.24 -5.50 0.10
CA PHE A 112 -5.34 -4.39 0.45
C PHE A 112 -4.82 -3.74 -0.82
N ASP A 113 -4.99 -2.43 -0.89
CA ASP A 113 -4.52 -1.56 -1.95
C ASP A 113 -3.76 -0.39 -1.33
N ALA A 114 -2.54 -0.18 -1.76
CA ALA A 114 -1.62 0.77 -1.16
C ALA A 114 -2.11 2.22 -1.27
N ASP A 115 -2.66 2.62 -2.41
CA ASP A 115 -3.15 3.99 -2.61
C ASP A 115 -4.38 4.28 -1.76
N ASN A 116 -5.33 3.33 -1.70
CA ASN A 116 -6.49 3.45 -0.83
C ASN A 116 -6.10 3.46 0.65
N HIS A 117 -5.07 2.69 1.01
CA HIS A 117 -4.52 2.70 2.37
C HIS A 117 -3.94 4.06 2.73
N MET A 118 -3.05 4.60 1.90
CA MET A 118 -2.42 5.91 2.12
C MET A 118 -3.47 7.03 2.24
N GLU A 119 -4.46 7.08 1.34
CA GLU A 119 -5.55 8.05 1.40
C GLU A 119 -6.45 7.84 2.63
N GLY A 120 -6.73 6.58 2.98
CA GLY A 120 -7.54 6.24 4.15
C GLY A 120 -6.87 6.68 5.44
N VAL A 121 -5.58 6.41 5.61
CA VAL A 121 -4.79 6.86 6.76
C VAL A 121 -4.77 8.38 6.83
N GLN A 122 -4.46 9.07 5.74
CA GLN A 122 -4.47 10.53 5.69
C GLN A 122 -5.84 11.09 6.12
N THR A 123 -6.91 10.64 5.48
CA THR A 123 -8.27 11.17 5.72
C THR A 123 -8.69 10.99 7.18
N ILE A 124 -8.52 9.79 7.72
CA ILE A 124 -8.92 9.50 9.13
C ILE A 124 -8.05 10.27 10.12
N THR A 125 -6.74 10.37 9.88
CA THR A 125 -5.86 11.10 10.80
C THR A 125 -6.16 12.61 10.80
N GLU A 126 -6.48 13.19 9.66
CA GLU A 126 -6.94 14.60 9.59
C GLU A 126 -8.24 14.82 10.36
N MET A 127 -9.22 13.90 10.23
CA MET A 127 -10.46 13.95 11.00
C MET A 127 -10.21 13.81 12.51
N ILE A 128 -9.37 12.87 12.94
CA ILE A 128 -9.03 12.68 14.36
C ILE A 128 -8.38 13.94 14.93
N LYS A 129 -7.43 14.53 14.24
CA LYS A 129 -6.73 15.75 14.65
C LYS A 129 -7.67 16.95 14.83
N GLN A 130 -8.79 16.98 14.10
CA GLN A 130 -9.80 18.03 14.24
C GLN A 130 -10.54 17.95 15.61
N TYR A 131 -10.83 16.74 16.09
CA TYR A 131 -11.66 16.53 17.30
C TYR A 131 -10.87 16.03 18.52
N SER A 132 -9.67 15.50 18.29
CA SER A 132 -8.72 15.05 19.33
C SER A 132 -7.30 15.48 18.95
N PRO A 133 -6.98 16.77 18.96
CA PRO A 133 -5.73 17.31 18.39
C PRO A 133 -4.46 16.84 19.07
N VAL A 134 -4.55 16.36 20.30
CA VAL A 134 -3.41 15.83 21.08
C VAL A 134 -3.30 14.31 21.02
N ALA A 135 -4.28 13.63 20.41
CA ALA A 135 -4.29 12.18 20.31
C ALA A 135 -3.07 11.67 19.51
N LYS A 136 -2.42 10.65 20.04
CA LYS A 136 -1.43 9.87 19.29
C LYS A 136 -2.15 8.82 18.46
N ILE A 137 -1.81 8.75 17.15
CA ILE A 137 -2.45 7.87 16.19
C ILE A 137 -1.47 6.79 15.77
N TYR A 138 -1.90 5.52 15.86
CA TYR A 138 -1.08 4.37 15.50
C TYR A 138 -1.82 3.52 14.46
N SER A 139 -1.09 3.03 13.48
CA SER A 139 -1.63 2.12 12.47
C SER A 139 -1.41 0.68 12.93
N TYR A 140 -2.46 -0.12 12.98
CA TYR A 140 -2.37 -1.55 13.26
C TYR A 140 -2.25 -2.31 11.94
N GLU A 141 -1.09 -2.91 11.70
CA GLU A 141 -0.77 -3.74 10.55
C GLU A 141 -1.21 -5.18 10.83
N PRO A 142 -2.25 -5.70 10.16
CA PRO A 142 -2.60 -7.11 10.21
C PRO A 142 -1.73 -7.94 9.25
N TRP A 143 -1.86 -9.26 9.31
CA TRP A 143 -1.18 -10.19 8.41
C TRP A 143 -1.96 -10.44 7.12
N PRO A 144 -1.28 -10.87 6.02
CA PRO A 144 -1.95 -11.33 4.79
C PRO A 144 -2.80 -12.59 5.02
N THR A 145 -3.58 -12.99 4.02
CA THR A 145 -4.31 -14.28 4.05
C THR A 145 -3.34 -15.46 4.11
N LYS A 146 -3.80 -16.60 4.64
CA LYS A 146 -3.01 -17.82 4.82
C LYS A 146 -2.26 -18.26 3.57
N ASP A 147 -2.90 -18.13 2.40
CA ASP A 147 -2.32 -18.52 1.10
C ASP A 147 -1.22 -17.55 0.63
N SER A 148 -1.04 -16.41 1.27
CA SER A 148 -0.14 -15.35 0.84
C SER A 148 0.78 -14.83 1.95
N ILE A 149 0.85 -15.51 3.10
CA ILE A 149 1.73 -15.08 4.20
C ILE A 149 3.14 -15.67 4.08
N LEU A 150 3.27 -16.92 3.62
CA LEU A 150 4.55 -17.63 3.52
C LEU A 150 5.04 -17.74 2.07
N GLY A 151 6.34 -18.06 1.93
CA GLY A 151 7.00 -18.34 0.66
C GLY A 151 7.62 -17.09 0.01
N GLU A 152 8.24 -17.28 -1.15
CA GLU A 152 8.94 -16.24 -1.90
C GLU A 152 8.01 -15.12 -2.39
N ASN A 153 6.72 -15.41 -2.51
CA ASN A 153 5.69 -14.45 -2.93
C ASN A 153 4.86 -13.95 -1.75
N SER A 154 5.41 -13.94 -0.53
CA SER A 154 4.71 -13.41 0.63
C SER A 154 4.27 -11.97 0.41
N LYS A 155 3.01 -11.67 0.74
CA LYS A 155 2.49 -10.30 0.68
C LYS A 155 2.79 -9.47 1.93
N LEU A 156 3.35 -10.07 2.97
CA LEU A 156 3.66 -9.34 4.20
C LEU A 156 4.65 -8.19 3.96
N PRO A 157 5.78 -8.36 3.22
CA PRO A 157 6.71 -7.26 2.97
C PRO A 157 6.04 -6.05 2.30
N TYR A 158 5.09 -6.31 1.39
CA TYR A 158 4.30 -5.26 0.74
C TYR A 158 3.39 -4.51 1.74
N PHE A 159 2.74 -5.24 2.66
CA PHE A 159 1.92 -4.63 3.71
C PHE A 159 2.78 -3.76 4.63
N THR A 160 3.82 -4.37 5.22
CA THR A 160 4.74 -3.70 6.15
C THR A 160 5.32 -2.41 5.56
N TYR A 161 5.75 -2.46 4.30
CA TYR A 161 6.29 -1.29 3.61
C TYR A 161 5.28 -0.12 3.59
N TYR A 162 4.04 -0.37 3.16
CA TYR A 162 3.04 0.71 3.04
C TYR A 162 2.48 1.16 4.38
N TYR A 163 2.39 0.29 5.38
CA TYR A 163 2.03 0.70 6.73
C TYR A 163 3.10 1.61 7.36
N ILE A 164 4.38 1.28 7.21
CA ILE A 164 5.49 2.13 7.67
C ILE A 164 5.51 3.46 6.90
N LYS A 165 5.35 3.42 5.57
CA LYS A 165 5.30 4.61 4.72
C LYS A 165 4.17 5.57 5.12
N ALA A 166 2.97 5.04 5.36
CA ALA A 166 1.84 5.83 5.83
C ALA A 166 2.10 6.39 7.25
N ALA A 167 2.68 5.59 8.14
CA ALA A 167 2.95 6.02 9.50
C ALA A 167 4.00 7.14 9.57
N LYS A 168 5.08 7.05 8.82
CA LYS A 168 6.10 8.13 8.73
C LYS A 168 5.50 9.48 8.36
N LYS A 169 4.41 9.48 7.61
CA LYS A 169 3.79 10.71 7.12
C LYS A 169 2.62 11.20 7.98
N TYR A 170 1.85 10.30 8.56
CA TYR A 170 0.55 10.63 9.14
C TYR A 170 0.35 10.17 10.58
N CYS A 171 1.06 9.12 11.05
CA CYS A 171 0.84 8.50 12.35
C CYS A 171 2.04 8.69 13.29
N ASN A 172 1.87 8.23 14.54
CA ASN A 172 2.91 8.21 15.55
C ASN A 172 3.67 6.87 15.62
N GLY A 173 3.22 5.85 14.88
CA GLY A 173 3.84 4.54 14.82
C GLY A 173 2.94 3.48 14.21
N VAL A 174 3.48 2.26 14.14
CA VAL A 174 2.81 1.05 13.64
C VAL A 174 2.82 -0.02 14.73
N ALA A 175 1.69 -0.67 14.96
CA ALA A 175 1.60 -1.93 15.67
C ALA A 175 1.76 -3.07 14.64
N PRO A 176 2.96 -3.67 14.49
CA PRO A 176 3.28 -4.56 13.39
C PRO A 176 2.90 -6.01 13.73
N ALA A 177 1.61 -6.24 13.92
CA ALA A 177 1.11 -7.56 14.30
C ALA A 177 1.32 -8.59 13.17
N GLY A 178 1.34 -8.16 11.91
CA GLY A 178 1.66 -9.02 10.78
C GLY A 178 3.06 -9.62 10.86
N GLU A 179 4.05 -8.83 11.25
CA GLU A 179 5.43 -9.27 11.44
C GLU A 179 5.55 -10.29 12.59
N ALA A 180 4.93 -10.00 13.75
CA ALA A 180 4.94 -10.91 14.89
C ALA A 180 4.14 -12.20 14.62
N PHE A 181 3.03 -12.09 13.90
CA PHE A 181 2.22 -13.23 13.48
C PHE A 181 2.99 -14.15 12.52
N TYR A 182 3.75 -13.59 11.59
CA TYR A 182 4.60 -14.35 10.69
C TYR A 182 5.64 -15.17 11.46
N ASP A 183 6.32 -14.57 12.44
CA ASP A 183 7.29 -15.27 13.29
C ASP A 183 6.65 -16.47 14.00
N MET A 184 5.47 -16.26 14.61
CA MET A 184 4.72 -17.32 15.28
C MET A 184 4.27 -18.41 14.29
N TYR A 185 3.65 -18.00 13.17
CA TYR A 185 3.10 -18.94 12.19
C TYR A 185 4.18 -19.82 11.52
N LYS A 186 5.39 -19.25 11.33
CA LYS A 186 6.53 -19.97 10.76
C LYS A 186 7.19 -20.94 11.73
N THR A 187 7.22 -20.61 13.02
CA THR A 187 8.00 -21.35 14.02
C THR A 187 7.21 -22.42 14.75
N GLU A 188 5.91 -22.22 14.95
CA GLU A 188 5.12 -23.07 15.85
C GLU A 188 4.34 -24.19 15.12
N GLU A 189 4.37 -24.25 13.78
CA GLU A 189 3.62 -25.23 12.97
C GLU A 189 2.12 -25.31 13.35
N LYS A 190 1.58 -24.27 14.01
CA LYS A 190 0.23 -24.17 14.52
C LYS A 190 -0.58 -23.19 13.69
N ASP A 191 -1.85 -23.49 13.48
CA ASP A 191 -2.74 -22.64 12.72
C ASP A 191 -3.34 -21.53 13.61
N TYR A 192 -2.89 -20.31 13.40
CA TYR A 192 -3.41 -19.11 14.07
C TYR A 192 -4.55 -18.44 13.30
N TYR A 193 -4.92 -18.98 12.11
CA TYR A 193 -6.05 -18.54 11.31
C TYR A 193 -7.32 -19.30 11.66
N CYS A 194 -8.46 -18.63 11.58
CA CYS A 194 -9.74 -19.31 11.44
C CYS A 194 -9.81 -20.12 10.14
N THR A 195 -10.82 -20.96 10.04
CA THR A 195 -11.04 -21.84 8.86
C THR A 195 -11.16 -21.11 7.53
N ASP A 196 -11.43 -19.80 7.57
CA ASP A 196 -11.50 -18.95 6.37
C ASP A 196 -10.11 -18.47 5.88
N GLY A 197 -9.03 -18.87 6.56
CA GLY A 197 -7.66 -18.52 6.20
C GLY A 197 -7.35 -17.01 6.27
N LYS A 198 -8.14 -16.25 7.01
CA LYS A 198 -8.02 -14.79 7.06
C LYS A 198 -8.09 -14.23 8.48
N HIS A 199 -9.17 -14.56 9.20
CA HIS A 199 -9.39 -14.03 10.54
C HIS A 199 -8.58 -14.78 11.60
N PRO A 200 -8.27 -14.12 12.73
CA PRO A 200 -7.45 -14.72 13.78
C PRO A 200 -8.22 -15.72 14.65
N MET A 201 -7.60 -16.83 14.97
CA MET A 201 -7.91 -17.59 16.19
C MET A 201 -7.61 -16.74 17.45
N PRO A 202 -8.03 -17.13 18.65
CA PRO A 202 -7.80 -16.34 19.85
C PRO A 202 -6.34 -15.97 20.10
N LEU A 203 -5.40 -16.87 19.86
CA LEU A 203 -3.96 -16.59 19.97
C LEU A 203 -3.48 -15.61 18.88
N GLY A 204 -4.01 -15.66 17.67
CA GLY A 204 -3.73 -14.65 16.65
C GLY A 204 -4.22 -13.25 17.07
N THR A 205 -5.37 -13.17 17.74
CA THR A 205 -5.83 -11.91 18.36
C THR A 205 -4.90 -11.47 19.49
N PHE A 206 -4.36 -12.42 20.27
CA PHE A 206 -3.40 -12.08 21.32
C PHE A 206 -2.07 -11.55 20.77
N VAL A 207 -1.59 -12.06 19.62
CA VAL A 207 -0.47 -11.46 18.89
C VAL A 207 -0.76 -10.00 18.54
N SER A 208 -1.96 -9.70 18.04
CA SER A 208 -2.37 -8.32 17.74
C SER A 208 -2.42 -7.46 19.01
N ALA A 209 -2.96 -7.98 20.09
CA ALA A 209 -3.11 -7.24 21.35
C ALA A 209 -1.76 -6.89 21.97
N THR A 210 -0.81 -7.83 21.99
CA THR A 210 0.56 -7.60 22.49
C THR A 210 1.34 -6.65 21.59
N SER A 211 1.18 -6.75 20.26
CA SER A 211 1.81 -5.82 19.31
C SER A 211 1.28 -4.38 19.51
N VAL A 212 -0.03 -4.20 19.68
CA VAL A 212 -0.62 -2.89 19.99
C VAL A 212 -0.13 -2.41 21.34
N PHE A 213 -0.12 -3.27 22.38
CA PHE A 213 0.33 -2.93 23.73
C PHE A 213 1.77 -2.36 23.72
N TYR A 214 2.73 -3.06 23.15
CA TYR A 214 4.12 -2.60 23.10
C TYR A 214 4.33 -1.38 22.18
N THR A 215 3.47 -1.18 21.21
CA THR A 215 3.52 0.02 20.36
C THR A 215 3.03 1.27 21.09
N ILE A 216 1.94 1.14 21.87
CA ILE A 216 1.36 2.29 22.56
C ILE A 216 1.98 2.56 23.94
N PHE A 217 2.73 1.60 24.49
CA PHE A 217 3.51 1.68 25.71
C PHE A 217 4.96 1.23 25.45
N PRO A 218 5.74 1.99 24.68
CA PRO A 218 7.09 1.57 24.28
C PRO A 218 8.08 1.54 25.44
N GLU A 219 7.76 2.15 26.59
CA GLU A 219 8.53 2.12 27.83
C GLU A 219 8.41 0.79 28.58
N GLU A 220 7.40 -0.04 28.26
CA GLU A 220 7.19 -1.30 28.90
C GLU A 220 8.24 -2.35 28.50
N ALA A 221 8.83 -3.02 29.47
CA ALA A 221 9.70 -4.15 29.20
C ALA A 221 8.90 -5.33 28.64
N GLN A 222 9.58 -6.19 27.90
CA GLN A 222 9.00 -7.46 27.45
C GLN A 222 8.43 -8.24 28.66
N LYS A 223 7.17 -8.65 28.53
CA LYS A 223 6.49 -9.44 29.58
C LYS A 223 6.82 -10.93 29.41
N THR A 224 7.01 -11.60 30.55
CA THR A 224 7.13 -13.05 30.63
C THR A 224 5.95 -13.54 31.50
N PHE A 225 5.05 -14.28 30.88
CA PHE A 225 3.85 -14.77 31.55
C PHE A 225 4.20 -16.03 32.36
N SER A 226 4.01 -15.95 33.67
CA SER A 226 4.20 -17.07 34.59
C SER A 226 3.31 -16.90 35.82
N GLY A 227 2.95 -17.99 36.51
CA GLY A 227 2.13 -17.92 37.74
C GLY A 227 0.83 -17.17 37.52
N ASP A 228 0.63 -16.09 38.28
CA ASP A 228 -0.60 -15.29 38.24
C ASP A 228 -0.75 -14.55 36.90
N ASP A 229 0.33 -14.07 36.29
CA ASP A 229 0.30 -13.42 34.97
C ASP A 229 -0.18 -14.38 33.88
N TYR A 230 0.36 -15.62 33.88
CA TYR A 230 -0.09 -16.65 32.95
C TYR A 230 -1.60 -16.94 33.13
N THR A 231 -2.03 -17.11 34.37
CA THR A 231 -3.44 -17.37 34.70
C THR A 231 -4.32 -16.21 34.24
N TYR A 232 -3.88 -14.97 34.49
CA TYR A 232 -4.62 -13.78 34.07
C TYR A 232 -4.75 -13.70 32.57
N VAL A 233 -3.64 -13.83 31.83
CA VAL A 233 -3.61 -13.72 30.37
C VAL A 233 -4.46 -14.82 29.72
N THR A 234 -4.37 -16.06 30.19
CA THR A 234 -5.21 -17.17 29.70
C THR A 234 -6.69 -16.87 29.91
N ASN A 235 -7.08 -16.41 31.09
CA ASN A 235 -8.46 -16.00 31.38
C ASN A 235 -8.90 -14.81 30.54
N LEU A 236 -8.01 -13.85 30.30
CA LEU A 236 -8.30 -12.70 29.44
C LEU A 236 -8.58 -13.13 28.00
N ILE A 237 -7.77 -14.04 27.44
CA ILE A 237 -8.00 -14.60 26.11
C ILE A 237 -9.34 -15.34 26.08
N HIS A 238 -9.59 -16.25 27.01
CA HIS A 238 -10.83 -17.04 27.07
C HIS A 238 -12.10 -16.19 27.19
N LYS A 239 -12.06 -15.16 28.02
CA LYS A 239 -13.19 -14.24 28.22
C LYS A 239 -13.56 -13.48 26.96
N ASN A 240 -12.62 -13.29 26.07
CA ASN A 240 -12.77 -12.47 24.86
C ASN A 240 -12.97 -13.29 23.57
N ILE A 241 -13.09 -14.62 23.66
CA ILE A 241 -13.45 -15.45 22.51
C ILE A 241 -14.87 -15.09 22.07
N ALA A 242 -14.98 -14.51 20.87
CA ALA A 242 -16.24 -14.06 20.31
C ALA A 242 -16.60 -14.75 18.99
N TYR A 243 -15.89 -15.84 18.64
CA TYR A 243 -16.09 -16.50 17.35
C TYR A 243 -16.30 -18.00 17.46
N ALA A 244 -17.22 -18.52 16.63
CA ALA A 244 -17.55 -19.94 16.57
C ALA A 244 -16.34 -20.77 16.11
N GLY A 245 -16.05 -21.85 16.85
CA GLY A 245 -14.95 -22.77 16.54
C GLY A 245 -13.75 -22.68 17.50
N ALA A 246 -13.63 -21.62 18.30
CA ALA A 246 -12.65 -21.54 19.37
C ALA A 246 -13.27 -22.04 20.69
N SER A 247 -12.55 -22.84 21.43
CA SER A 247 -12.99 -23.34 22.74
C SER A 247 -12.44 -22.45 23.85
N ASN A 248 -13.32 -22.07 24.80
CA ASN A 248 -12.91 -21.35 26.00
C ASN A 248 -12.26 -22.28 27.06
N THR A 249 -12.06 -23.55 26.71
CA THR A 249 -11.37 -24.54 27.55
C THR A 249 -10.02 -24.96 26.96
N GLU A 250 -9.57 -24.30 25.89
CA GLU A 250 -8.25 -24.53 25.30
C GLU A 250 -7.16 -24.18 26.33
N VAL A 251 -6.20 -25.08 26.50
CA VAL A 251 -5.02 -24.82 27.35
C VAL A 251 -3.93 -24.25 26.46
N TYR A 252 -3.57 -23.01 26.71
CA TYR A 252 -2.48 -22.35 25.98
C TYR A 252 -1.13 -22.73 26.60
N ASP A 253 -0.16 -23.03 25.75
CA ASP A 253 1.19 -23.29 26.22
C ASP A 253 1.83 -22.00 26.73
N ASN A 254 2.47 -22.09 27.90
CA ASN A 254 3.15 -20.95 28.52
C ASN A 254 4.31 -20.45 27.65
N ASP A 255 5.07 -21.34 27.04
CA ASP A 255 6.18 -20.99 26.15
C ASP A 255 5.67 -20.32 24.88
N GLU A 256 4.50 -20.74 24.35
CA GLU A 256 3.84 -20.11 23.21
C GLU A 256 3.40 -18.67 23.52
N LEU A 257 2.77 -18.44 24.67
CA LEU A 257 2.40 -17.10 25.12
C LEU A 257 3.61 -16.18 25.29
N ASN A 258 4.70 -16.72 25.82
CA ASN A 258 5.96 -15.99 26.00
C ASN A 258 6.65 -15.67 24.67
N LYS A 259 6.59 -16.56 23.69
CA LYS A 259 7.06 -16.27 22.32
C LYS A 259 6.22 -15.19 21.64
N ILE A 260 4.90 -15.23 21.80
CA ILE A 260 4.02 -14.15 21.33
C ILE A 260 4.46 -12.81 21.92
N SER A 261 4.66 -12.74 23.23
CA SER A 261 5.16 -11.53 23.90
C SER A 261 6.50 -11.08 23.33
N GLN A 262 7.44 -12.00 23.17
CA GLN A 262 8.80 -11.72 22.66
C GLN A 262 8.77 -11.16 21.23
N TYR A 263 8.07 -11.82 20.32
CA TYR A 263 8.01 -11.39 18.93
C TYR A 263 7.27 -10.06 18.80
N SER A 264 6.13 -9.89 19.47
CA SER A 264 5.39 -8.63 19.48
C SER A 264 6.23 -7.47 20.02
N TYR A 265 6.94 -7.69 21.13
CA TYR A 265 7.87 -6.70 21.70
C TYR A 265 8.96 -6.33 20.70
N THR A 266 9.65 -7.33 20.17
CA THR A 266 10.77 -7.13 19.25
C THR A 266 10.34 -6.38 18.00
N ARG A 267 9.23 -6.78 17.37
CA ARG A 267 8.76 -6.16 16.13
C ARG A 267 8.23 -4.76 16.36
N ALA A 268 7.49 -4.53 17.45
CA ALA A 268 7.01 -3.20 17.79
C ALA A 268 8.17 -2.20 17.96
N HIS A 269 9.25 -2.60 18.63
CA HIS A 269 10.41 -1.73 18.80
C HIS A 269 11.17 -1.51 17.50
N GLN A 270 11.51 -2.57 16.76
CA GLN A 270 12.25 -2.48 15.50
C GLN A 270 11.54 -1.60 14.46
N VAL A 271 10.23 -1.79 14.28
CA VAL A 271 9.46 -1.03 13.29
C VAL A 271 9.35 0.43 13.71
N ASN A 272 9.07 0.73 14.98
CA ASN A 272 8.89 2.11 15.42
C ASN A 272 10.23 2.86 15.51
N GLU A 273 11.34 2.18 15.81
CA GLU A 273 12.68 2.77 15.75
C GLU A 273 13.03 3.26 14.34
N VAL A 274 12.72 2.48 13.28
CA VAL A 274 12.97 2.92 11.89
C VAL A 274 12.01 4.01 11.44
N ILE A 275 10.79 4.09 12.02
CA ILE A 275 9.87 5.19 11.76
C ILE A 275 10.42 6.49 12.36
N GLU A 276 10.87 6.46 13.62
CA GLU A 276 11.46 7.60 14.31
C GLU A 276 12.78 8.08 13.67
N ALA A 277 13.65 7.13 13.30
CA ALA A 277 14.92 7.39 12.62
C ALA A 277 14.75 7.74 11.13
N ASN A 278 13.56 7.59 10.57
CA ASN A 278 13.28 7.73 9.13
C ASN A 278 14.19 6.86 8.23
N THR A 279 14.48 5.64 8.67
CA THR A 279 15.30 4.65 7.95
C THR A 279 14.45 3.56 7.31
N THR A 280 15.07 2.63 6.58
CA THR A 280 14.36 1.54 5.90
C THR A 280 14.22 0.34 6.84
N TYR A 281 13.05 -0.32 6.80
CA TYR A 281 12.78 -1.59 7.47
C TYR A 281 12.69 -2.71 6.44
N THR A 282 13.33 -3.84 6.73
CA THR A 282 13.15 -5.07 5.97
C THR A 282 12.25 -6.01 6.75
N SER A 283 11.12 -6.42 6.14
CA SER A 283 10.18 -7.36 6.74
C SER A 283 10.84 -8.71 7.03
N VAL A 284 10.36 -9.41 8.07
CA VAL A 284 10.77 -10.79 8.42
C VAL A 284 10.45 -11.82 7.33
N ALA A 285 9.52 -11.50 6.45
CA ALA A 285 9.14 -12.35 5.31
C ALA A 285 9.99 -12.09 4.06
N GLY A 286 10.91 -11.12 4.10
CA GLY A 286 11.78 -10.75 2.98
C GLY A 286 11.75 -9.27 2.66
N GLU A 287 12.50 -8.89 1.65
CA GLU A 287 12.54 -7.52 1.17
C GLU A 287 11.36 -7.24 0.22
N TYR A 288 10.68 -6.14 0.40
CA TYR A 288 9.81 -5.56 -0.61
C TYR A 288 10.61 -4.54 -1.39
N VAL A 289 10.91 -4.88 -2.62
CA VAL A 289 11.46 -3.92 -3.57
C VAL A 289 10.25 -3.27 -4.24
N ASP A 290 9.96 -2.03 -3.85
CA ASP A 290 9.07 -1.19 -4.63
C ASP A 290 9.72 -1.03 -6.00
N ALA A 291 9.19 -1.70 -7.02
CA ALA A 291 9.71 -1.61 -8.39
C ALA A 291 9.75 -0.15 -8.89
N ASP A 292 8.99 0.72 -8.23
CA ASP A 292 8.95 2.16 -8.44
C ASP A 292 9.88 2.95 -7.50
N ALA A 293 10.67 2.27 -6.62
CA ALA A 293 11.48 2.90 -5.57
C ALA A 293 12.65 3.76 -6.07
N GLU A 294 13.03 3.69 -7.34
CA GLU A 294 13.98 4.66 -7.92
C GLU A 294 13.37 6.08 -8.04
N VAL A 295 12.02 6.15 -8.04
CA VAL A 295 11.27 7.40 -7.96
C VAL A 295 10.06 7.12 -7.09
N ASN A 296 10.15 7.42 -5.77
CA ASN A 296 9.00 7.31 -4.88
C ASN A 296 7.89 8.26 -5.41
N PRO A 297 6.79 7.72 -6.00
CA PRO A 297 5.78 8.57 -6.64
C PRO A 297 5.09 9.51 -5.65
N ASP A 298 5.11 9.18 -4.35
CA ASP A 298 4.53 10.00 -3.29
C ASP A 298 5.51 11.07 -2.78
N GLU A 299 6.80 10.96 -3.07
CA GLU A 299 7.82 11.98 -2.82
C GLU A 299 7.97 12.93 -4.01
N LEU A 300 7.49 12.54 -5.20
CA LEU A 300 7.34 13.49 -6.29
C LEU A 300 6.19 14.44 -5.96
N GLU A 301 6.49 15.72 -5.91
CA GLU A 301 5.44 16.74 -5.92
C GLU A 301 4.54 16.47 -7.13
N PRO A 302 3.21 16.30 -6.93
CA PRO A 302 2.33 15.97 -8.04
C PRO A 302 2.40 17.04 -9.13
N ILE A 303 2.93 16.69 -10.27
CA ILE A 303 2.97 17.59 -11.42
C ILE A 303 1.58 17.61 -12.04
N THR A 304 0.97 18.78 -12.12
CA THR A 304 -0.33 18.93 -12.79
C THR A 304 -0.22 18.97 -14.31
N GLY A 305 0.99 19.11 -14.86
CA GLY A 305 1.22 19.38 -16.27
C GLY A 305 0.76 20.78 -16.69
N SER A 306 1.20 21.23 -17.86
CA SER A 306 0.69 22.47 -18.46
C SER A 306 -0.55 22.17 -19.29
N ASP A 307 -1.62 22.95 -19.09
CA ASP A 307 -2.81 22.89 -19.95
C ASP A 307 -2.39 23.27 -21.38
N VAL A 308 -2.76 22.44 -22.35
CA VAL A 308 -2.41 22.64 -23.77
C VAL A 308 -3.61 22.41 -24.69
N ASP A 309 -3.54 22.94 -25.90
CA ASP A 309 -4.55 22.66 -26.92
C ASP A 309 -4.39 21.22 -27.45
N ARG A 310 -5.50 20.53 -27.69
CA ARG A 310 -5.51 19.15 -28.17
C ARG A 310 -4.83 18.96 -29.55
N SER A 311 -4.74 20.01 -30.35
CA SER A 311 -4.09 19.96 -31.67
C SER A 311 -2.62 19.55 -31.63
N ILE A 312 -1.95 19.64 -30.47
CA ILE A 312 -0.56 19.15 -30.33
C ILE A 312 -0.42 17.67 -30.64
N PHE A 313 -1.48 16.87 -30.43
CA PHE A 313 -1.46 15.43 -30.71
C PHE A 313 -1.53 15.10 -32.20
N GLU A 314 -2.07 16.02 -33.03
CA GLU A 314 -2.09 15.89 -34.49
C GLU A 314 -0.77 16.28 -35.14
N ALA A 315 0.10 16.97 -34.42
CA ALA A 315 1.37 17.47 -34.91
C ALA A 315 2.35 16.34 -35.26
N THR A 316 3.22 16.57 -36.19
CA THR A 316 4.24 15.60 -36.67
C THR A 316 5.32 15.34 -35.62
N GLU A 317 5.53 16.26 -34.69
CA GLU A 317 6.45 16.16 -33.58
C GLU A 317 5.99 15.17 -32.51
N ASN A 318 4.69 14.79 -32.50
CA ASN A 318 4.18 13.71 -31.67
C ASN A 318 4.60 12.36 -32.27
N ILE A 319 5.69 11.78 -31.78
CA ILE A 319 6.23 10.51 -32.27
C ILE A 319 5.38 9.30 -31.89
N ALA A 320 4.39 9.46 -30.99
CA ALA A 320 3.45 8.40 -30.64
C ALA A 320 2.34 8.24 -31.69
N LYS A 321 2.13 9.24 -32.55
CA LYS A 321 1.07 9.21 -33.56
C LYS A 321 1.24 8.04 -34.54
N GLY A 322 0.20 7.20 -34.62
CA GLY A 322 0.21 6.00 -35.48
C GLY A 322 0.98 4.80 -34.91
N CYS A 323 1.55 4.92 -33.72
CA CYS A 323 2.23 3.82 -33.03
C CYS A 323 1.26 2.80 -32.46
N SER A 324 1.73 1.55 -32.29
CA SER A 324 0.98 0.48 -31.67
C SER A 324 0.75 0.74 -30.19
N VAL A 325 -0.44 0.40 -29.69
CA VAL A 325 -0.83 0.57 -28.30
C VAL A 325 -1.31 -0.76 -27.75
N VAL A 326 -0.93 -1.04 -26.49
CA VAL A 326 -1.44 -2.17 -25.71
C VAL A 326 -2.02 -1.63 -24.42
N ALA A 327 -3.18 -2.13 -24.00
CA ALA A 327 -3.84 -1.73 -22.76
C ALA A 327 -4.16 -2.93 -21.86
N SER A 328 -4.33 -2.68 -20.57
CA SER A 328 -4.77 -3.67 -19.58
C SER A 328 -6.18 -4.19 -19.86
N SER A 329 -7.04 -3.34 -20.42
CA SER A 329 -8.39 -3.69 -20.85
C SER A 329 -8.94 -2.72 -21.90
N GLU A 330 -9.94 -3.15 -22.64
CA GLU A 330 -10.69 -2.37 -23.62
C GLU A 330 -12.18 -2.70 -23.46
N LYS A 331 -12.99 -1.75 -23.01
CA LYS A 331 -14.42 -1.99 -22.82
C LYS A 331 -15.23 -1.72 -24.08
N ASN A 332 -15.45 -0.48 -24.42
CA ASN A 332 -16.24 -0.09 -25.59
C ASN A 332 -15.36 0.45 -26.71
N ASP A 333 -14.30 1.16 -26.35
CA ASP A 333 -13.40 1.88 -27.26
C ASP A 333 -11.97 1.33 -27.16
N LYS A 334 -11.28 1.27 -28.29
CA LYS A 334 -10.00 0.60 -28.46
C LYS A 334 -8.79 1.44 -28.01
N ALA A 335 -7.77 0.79 -27.46
CA ALA A 335 -6.53 1.44 -27.04
C ALA A 335 -5.83 2.15 -28.22
N ALA A 336 -5.89 1.61 -29.42
CA ALA A 336 -5.29 2.21 -30.61
C ALA A 336 -5.84 3.62 -30.94
N ASN A 337 -7.00 3.99 -30.41
CA ASN A 337 -7.59 5.31 -30.61
C ASN A 337 -6.75 6.44 -29.99
N VAL A 338 -5.91 6.15 -28.97
CA VAL A 338 -5.11 7.20 -28.31
C VAL A 338 -3.90 7.66 -29.11
N THR A 339 -3.62 7.02 -30.23
CA THR A 339 -2.51 7.41 -31.14
C THR A 339 -2.98 7.59 -32.57
N ASP A 340 -4.28 7.51 -32.85
CA ASP A 340 -4.81 7.58 -34.23
C ASP A 340 -4.82 9.01 -34.80
N GLY A 341 -4.57 10.02 -33.96
CA GLY A 341 -4.54 11.44 -34.33
C GLY A 341 -5.93 12.01 -34.62
N LYS A 342 -7.00 11.37 -34.13
CA LYS A 342 -8.37 11.84 -34.27
C LYS A 342 -8.92 12.29 -32.93
N LEU A 343 -9.01 13.57 -32.70
CA LEU A 343 -9.40 14.15 -31.42
C LEU A 343 -10.82 13.76 -30.92
N GLY A 344 -11.62 13.02 -31.73
CA GLY A 344 -12.97 12.56 -31.38
C GLY A 344 -13.05 11.09 -30.96
N THR A 345 -12.02 10.29 -31.22
CA THR A 345 -11.92 8.89 -30.81
C THR A 345 -11.25 8.80 -29.45
N ARG A 346 -11.44 7.69 -28.72
CA ARG A 346 -10.88 7.53 -27.38
C ARG A 346 -10.63 6.05 -27.07
N TRP A 347 -9.83 5.78 -26.07
CA TRP A 347 -9.79 4.52 -25.35
C TRP A 347 -10.72 4.56 -24.14
N GLU A 348 -11.33 3.42 -23.81
CA GLU A 348 -12.09 3.21 -22.57
C GLU A 348 -11.67 1.88 -21.92
N SER A 349 -11.19 1.96 -20.68
CA SER A 349 -10.85 0.77 -19.89
C SER A 349 -12.09 0.09 -19.31
N GLU A 350 -11.92 -1.09 -18.72
CA GLU A 350 -12.97 -1.73 -17.90
C GLU A 350 -13.37 -0.79 -16.74
N TRP A 351 -14.67 -0.83 -16.38
CA TRP A 351 -15.24 0.03 -15.36
C TRP A 351 -15.02 -0.55 -13.96
N ASN A 352 -14.91 0.32 -12.98
CA ASN A 352 -14.76 -0.03 -11.56
C ASN A 352 -13.51 -0.87 -11.23
N VAL A 353 -12.47 -0.82 -12.06
CA VAL A 353 -11.22 -1.56 -11.87
C VAL A 353 -10.03 -0.59 -11.82
N ASP A 354 -9.24 -0.67 -10.76
CA ASP A 354 -7.91 -0.08 -10.60
C ASP A 354 -6.92 -1.20 -10.22
N PRO A 355 -5.68 -1.15 -10.69
CA PRO A 355 -5.15 -0.22 -11.68
C PRO A 355 -5.55 -0.58 -13.12
N GLN A 356 -5.44 0.41 -14.03
CA GLN A 356 -5.53 0.20 -15.48
C GLN A 356 -4.41 0.97 -16.15
N TRP A 357 -3.92 0.44 -17.26
CA TRP A 357 -2.80 1.03 -17.97
C TRP A 357 -2.92 0.87 -19.48
N LEU A 358 -2.23 1.73 -20.19
CA LEU A 358 -1.90 1.54 -21.60
C LEU A 358 -0.47 2.01 -21.88
N TYR A 359 0.19 1.37 -22.85
CA TYR A 359 1.49 1.82 -23.33
C TYR A 359 1.56 1.91 -24.85
N VAL A 360 2.40 2.84 -25.31
CA VAL A 360 2.73 3.05 -26.72
C VAL A 360 4.07 2.39 -27.01
N ASP A 361 4.18 1.63 -28.11
CA ASP A 361 5.45 1.13 -28.67
C ASP A 361 5.94 2.10 -29.74
N LEU A 362 6.98 2.85 -29.46
CA LEU A 362 7.61 3.80 -30.39
C LEU A 362 8.39 3.13 -31.52
N GLY A 363 8.39 1.78 -31.57
CA GLY A 363 9.07 0.96 -32.58
C GLY A 363 10.59 0.83 -32.40
N SER A 364 11.24 1.80 -31.80
CA SER A 364 12.67 1.80 -31.44
C SER A 364 12.90 2.68 -30.21
N VAL A 365 14.08 2.54 -29.60
CA VAL A 365 14.51 3.43 -28.51
C VAL A 365 14.61 4.86 -29.04
N LYS A 366 13.96 5.78 -28.32
CA LYS A 366 13.90 7.22 -28.60
C LYS A 366 14.38 8.01 -27.40
N ASN A 367 14.96 9.18 -27.63
CA ASN A 367 15.32 10.12 -26.58
C ASN A 367 14.14 11.07 -26.34
N ILE A 368 13.37 10.82 -25.29
CA ILE A 368 12.13 11.53 -24.98
C ILE A 368 12.31 12.49 -23.80
N ASN A 369 11.67 13.65 -23.85
CA ASN A 369 11.66 14.60 -22.75
C ASN A 369 10.28 15.21 -22.46
N LYS A 370 9.24 14.84 -23.23
CA LYS A 370 7.87 15.26 -22.97
C LYS A 370 6.88 14.15 -23.27
N VAL A 371 5.81 14.11 -22.49
CA VAL A 371 4.64 13.24 -22.68
C VAL A 371 3.37 14.07 -22.57
N GLY A 372 2.27 13.61 -23.15
CA GLY A 372 1.00 14.33 -23.06
C GLY A 372 -0.19 13.39 -23.04
N PHE A 373 -1.27 13.85 -22.40
CA PHE A 373 -2.50 13.10 -22.22
C PHE A 373 -3.70 14.02 -22.44
N SER A 374 -4.62 13.58 -23.28
CA SER A 374 -5.91 14.24 -23.47
C SER A 374 -7.01 13.37 -22.87
N TRP A 375 -7.45 13.71 -21.66
CA TRP A 375 -8.47 12.95 -20.94
C TRP A 375 -9.89 13.31 -21.40
N GLU A 376 -10.75 12.31 -21.43
CA GLU A 376 -12.21 12.45 -21.44
C GLU A 376 -12.71 12.65 -20.00
N GLY A 377 -14.02 12.80 -19.76
CA GLY A 377 -14.58 13.01 -18.42
C GLY A 377 -14.17 11.98 -17.36
N ALA A 378 -13.95 10.72 -17.78
CA ALA A 378 -13.49 9.65 -16.93
C ALA A 378 -11.95 9.56 -16.92
N TYR A 379 -11.33 10.50 -16.27
CA TYR A 379 -9.88 10.67 -16.23
C TYR A 379 -9.21 9.85 -15.11
N ALA A 380 -7.87 9.69 -15.18
CA ALA A 380 -7.07 9.21 -14.07
C ALA A 380 -6.85 10.35 -13.07
N LYS A 381 -7.35 10.19 -11.83
CA LYS A 381 -7.09 11.12 -10.71
C LYS A 381 -5.65 11.00 -10.23
N ARG A 382 -5.08 9.78 -10.29
CA ARG A 382 -3.69 9.52 -9.98
C ARG A 382 -3.13 8.53 -11.02
N TYR A 383 -1.99 8.83 -11.58
CA TYR A 383 -1.32 7.95 -12.53
C TYR A 383 0.18 8.20 -12.58
N TYR A 384 0.91 7.20 -13.07
CA TYR A 384 2.34 7.28 -13.33
C TYR A 384 2.61 7.30 -14.82
N VAL A 385 3.64 8.04 -15.20
CA VAL A 385 4.30 7.89 -16.49
C VAL A 385 5.47 6.97 -16.28
N GLN A 386 5.48 5.86 -17.02
CA GLN A 386 6.52 4.85 -16.94
C GLN A 386 7.14 4.60 -18.29
N ILE A 387 8.42 4.25 -18.30
CA ILE A 387 9.19 3.94 -19.50
C ILE A 387 9.78 2.54 -19.41
N SER A 388 10.02 1.93 -20.59
CA SER A 388 10.66 0.62 -20.69
C SER A 388 11.37 0.45 -22.05
N ASN A 389 12.31 -0.51 -22.12
CA ASN A 389 12.93 -0.94 -23.36
C ASN A 389 12.50 -2.36 -23.79
N ASN A 390 11.76 -3.09 -22.94
CA ASN A 390 11.34 -4.47 -23.18
C ASN A 390 9.86 -4.73 -22.93
N ALA A 391 9.09 -3.72 -22.50
CA ALA A 391 7.67 -3.78 -22.12
C ALA A 391 7.35 -4.71 -20.91
N THR A 392 8.37 -5.15 -20.16
CA THR A 392 8.24 -5.95 -18.93
C THR A 392 8.75 -5.19 -17.71
N ASP A 393 9.95 -4.61 -17.83
CA ASP A 393 10.59 -3.86 -16.74
C ASP A 393 10.28 -2.38 -16.93
N TRP A 394 9.51 -1.83 -16.01
CA TRP A 394 8.99 -0.48 -16.10
C TRP A 394 9.62 0.42 -15.04
N LYS A 395 10.09 1.58 -15.47
CA LYS A 395 10.63 2.62 -14.61
C LYS A 395 9.67 3.80 -14.58
N THR A 396 9.22 4.19 -13.40
CA THR A 396 8.42 5.41 -13.20
C THR A 396 9.31 6.64 -13.34
N VAL A 397 8.89 7.59 -14.15
CA VAL A 397 9.60 8.85 -14.40
C VAL A 397 8.81 10.08 -13.96
N VAL A 398 7.48 9.96 -13.81
CA VAL A 398 6.60 11.02 -13.32
C VAL A 398 5.43 10.42 -12.57
N ALA A 399 5.05 11.00 -11.42
CA ALA A 399 3.77 10.82 -10.77
C ALA A 399 2.87 12.02 -11.04
N VAL A 400 1.62 11.77 -11.37
CA VAL A 400 0.64 12.82 -11.68
C VAL A 400 -0.57 12.69 -10.77
N LYS A 401 -0.98 13.83 -10.19
CA LYS A 401 -2.24 13.98 -9.46
C LYS A 401 -3.11 14.99 -10.21
N ALA A 402 -4.13 14.51 -10.89
CA ALA A 402 -5.08 15.35 -11.61
C ALA A 402 -6.30 15.69 -10.73
N THR A 403 -6.82 16.90 -10.89
CA THR A 403 -8.03 17.37 -10.19
C THR A 403 -9.26 17.39 -11.09
N SER A 404 -9.08 17.26 -12.39
CA SER A 404 -10.14 17.24 -13.40
C SER A 404 -9.63 16.64 -14.70
N ALA A 405 -10.56 16.26 -15.57
CA ALA A 405 -10.25 15.91 -16.96
C ALA A 405 -9.70 17.12 -17.71
N LYS A 406 -8.51 16.99 -18.25
CA LYS A 406 -7.81 18.05 -19.01
C LYS A 406 -6.93 17.44 -20.09
N THR A 407 -6.51 18.30 -21.01
CA THR A 407 -5.43 18.00 -21.93
C THR A 407 -4.16 18.62 -21.37
N VAL A 408 -3.16 17.79 -21.08
CA VAL A 408 -1.93 18.21 -20.42
C VAL A 408 -0.69 17.74 -21.19
N GLN A 409 0.36 18.55 -21.16
CA GLN A 409 1.70 18.17 -21.58
C GLN A 409 2.64 18.28 -20.37
N ILE A 410 3.44 17.24 -20.15
CA ILE A 410 4.38 17.13 -19.04
C ILE A 410 5.78 17.13 -19.60
N THR A 411 6.61 18.07 -19.17
CA THR A 411 8.05 18.05 -19.44
C THR A 411 8.72 17.19 -18.37
N LEU A 412 9.48 16.20 -18.79
CA LEU A 412 10.24 15.33 -17.90
C LEU A 412 11.42 16.09 -17.29
N ASP A 413 11.90 15.66 -16.13
CA ASP A 413 13.03 16.27 -15.39
C ASP A 413 14.36 16.19 -16.19
N LYS A 414 14.47 15.21 -17.06
CA LYS A 414 15.61 14.99 -17.98
C LYS A 414 15.16 14.27 -19.24
N THR A 415 16.07 14.06 -20.16
CA THR A 415 15.86 13.21 -21.33
C THR A 415 16.04 11.74 -20.95
N TYR A 416 15.08 10.91 -21.34
CA TYR A 416 15.10 9.47 -21.13
C TYR A 416 15.18 8.72 -22.46
N SER A 417 15.96 7.64 -22.50
CA SER A 417 16.03 6.73 -23.66
C SER A 417 15.05 5.57 -23.43
N ALA A 418 13.98 5.52 -24.20
CA ALA A 418 12.94 4.51 -24.07
C ALA A 418 12.30 4.12 -25.39
N ARG A 419 11.90 2.84 -25.53
CA ARG A 419 11.05 2.36 -26.63
C ARG A 419 9.57 2.39 -26.26
N TYR A 420 9.23 2.07 -25.03
CA TYR A 420 7.85 2.00 -24.57
C TYR A 420 7.57 3.09 -23.55
N VAL A 421 6.41 3.73 -23.68
CA VAL A 421 5.93 4.75 -22.74
C VAL A 421 4.55 4.34 -22.25
N ARG A 422 4.36 4.21 -20.94
CA ARG A 422 3.13 3.74 -20.30
C ARG A 422 2.49 4.83 -19.42
N MET A 423 1.19 5.00 -19.53
CA MET A 423 0.36 5.58 -18.51
C MET A 423 -0.15 4.44 -17.62
N TYR A 424 0.12 4.51 -16.33
CA TYR A 424 -0.32 3.53 -15.33
C TYR A 424 -1.23 4.24 -14.32
N GLY A 425 -2.55 4.08 -14.50
CA GLY A 425 -3.57 4.73 -13.69
C GLY A 425 -3.84 3.92 -12.42
N THR A 426 -3.56 4.51 -11.27
CA THR A 426 -3.77 3.88 -9.95
C THR A 426 -5.08 4.30 -9.32
N ARG A 427 -5.68 5.41 -9.78
CA ARG A 427 -6.95 5.90 -9.26
C ARG A 427 -7.78 6.63 -10.30
N ARG A 428 -9.03 6.21 -10.44
CA ARG A 428 -10.04 6.84 -11.28
C ARG A 428 -10.51 8.17 -10.70
N GLY A 429 -10.88 9.10 -11.60
CA GLY A 429 -11.53 10.37 -11.24
C GLY A 429 -13.02 10.24 -10.94
N LEU A 430 -13.68 9.22 -11.50
CA LEU A 430 -15.11 8.93 -11.35
C LEU A 430 -15.30 7.47 -10.93
N ASP A 431 -15.94 7.24 -9.80
CA ASP A 431 -16.09 5.91 -9.20
C ASP A 431 -16.90 4.91 -10.06
N ALA A 432 -17.86 5.40 -10.86
CA ALA A 432 -18.77 4.58 -11.65
C ALA A 432 -18.25 4.17 -13.03
N TYR A 433 -17.07 4.69 -13.44
CA TYR A 433 -16.53 4.49 -14.79
C TYR A 433 -15.11 3.88 -14.72
N GLY A 434 -14.50 3.61 -15.86
CA GLY A 434 -13.10 3.27 -16.00
C GLY A 434 -12.22 4.50 -16.23
N TYR A 435 -11.18 4.32 -17.03
CA TYR A 435 -10.37 5.41 -17.57
C TYR A 435 -10.77 5.64 -19.03
N SER A 436 -10.82 6.90 -19.43
CA SER A 436 -11.13 7.27 -20.81
C SER A 436 -10.20 8.38 -21.30
N MET A 437 -9.48 8.11 -22.39
CA MET A 437 -8.45 8.98 -22.92
C MET A 437 -8.63 9.17 -24.42
N TYR A 438 -8.63 10.41 -24.87
CA TYR A 438 -8.70 10.73 -26.29
C TYR A 438 -7.36 10.49 -26.99
N GLU A 439 -6.27 11.08 -26.47
CA GLU A 439 -4.96 11.02 -27.10
C GLU A 439 -3.84 10.88 -26.05
N MET A 440 -2.78 10.15 -26.43
CA MET A 440 -1.50 10.08 -25.76
C MET A 440 -0.41 10.52 -26.71
N GLY A 441 0.47 11.41 -26.27
CA GLY A 441 1.57 11.93 -27.06
C GLY A 441 2.93 11.75 -26.39
N VAL A 442 3.97 11.63 -27.23
CA VAL A 442 5.37 11.56 -26.82
C VAL A 442 6.19 12.44 -27.75
N TRP A 443 7.13 13.21 -27.19
CA TRP A 443 8.00 14.09 -27.96
C TRP A 443 9.46 13.81 -27.67
N GLU A 444 10.26 13.78 -28.75
CA GLU A 444 11.71 13.64 -28.65
C GLU A 444 12.36 14.92 -28.10
N ALA A 445 13.45 14.75 -27.37
CA ALA A 445 14.32 15.84 -27.01
C ALA A 445 14.95 16.40 -28.31
N LYS A 446 14.74 17.69 -28.57
CA LYS A 446 15.48 18.35 -29.68
C LYS A 446 16.94 18.40 -29.28
N GLU A 447 17.83 17.84 -30.12
CA GLU A 447 19.25 18.07 -29.96
C GLU A 447 19.51 19.58 -30.00
N VAL A 448 20.05 20.11 -28.92
CA VAL A 448 20.60 21.48 -28.96
C VAL A 448 21.86 21.37 -29.84
N PRO A 449 21.96 22.07 -30.98
CA PRO A 449 23.20 22.05 -31.75
C PRO A 449 24.34 22.48 -30.82
N THR A 450 25.25 21.58 -30.56
CA THR A 450 26.47 21.91 -29.86
C THR A 450 27.22 22.83 -30.82
N THR A 451 27.18 24.15 -30.60
CA THR A 451 28.06 25.08 -31.24
C THR A 451 29.47 24.67 -30.80
N GLU A 452 30.18 23.97 -31.62
CA GLU A 452 31.61 23.74 -31.39
C GLU A 452 32.26 25.11 -31.24
N ILE A 453 32.58 25.47 -30.02
CA ILE A 453 33.50 26.57 -29.77
C ILE A 453 34.87 26.02 -30.16
N THR A 454 35.26 26.26 -31.40
CA THR A 454 36.63 26.01 -31.85
C THR A 454 37.52 27.03 -31.16
N THR A 455 37.93 26.71 -29.97
CA THR A 455 39.05 27.38 -29.32
C THR A 455 40.31 26.85 -29.97
N THR A 456 40.86 27.60 -30.92
CA THR A 456 42.23 27.41 -31.41
C THR A 456 43.18 27.72 -30.26
N VAL A 457 43.60 26.66 -29.58
CA VAL A 457 44.75 26.73 -28.68
C VAL A 457 45.97 26.37 -29.53
N ASP A 458 46.85 27.35 -29.72
CA ASP A 458 48.18 27.14 -30.26
C ASP A 458 48.97 26.21 -29.32
N VAL A 459 49.06 24.93 -29.72
CA VAL A 459 49.88 23.96 -29.02
C VAL A 459 51.25 23.90 -29.65
N THR A 460 52.22 24.48 -28.98
CA THR A 460 53.66 24.24 -29.26
C THR A 460 53.97 22.77 -28.98
N THR A 461 54.39 22.09 -30.06
CA THR A 461 54.68 20.66 -30.08
C THR A 461 56.00 20.35 -29.41
N GLU A 462 56.00 19.69 -28.23
CA GLU A 462 57.12 18.87 -27.80
C GLU A 462 56.81 17.41 -28.05
N ALA A 463 57.74 16.69 -28.69
CA ALA A 463 57.57 15.31 -29.08
C ALA A 463 57.64 14.36 -27.88
N PRO A 464 56.70 13.40 -27.73
CA PRO A 464 56.80 12.40 -26.69
C PRO A 464 57.76 11.28 -27.07
N THR A 465 58.68 10.94 -26.17
CA THR A 465 59.53 9.76 -26.25
C THR A 465 58.73 8.50 -26.02
N THR A 466 58.71 7.61 -27.00
CA THR A 466 57.98 6.33 -26.98
C THR A 466 58.82 5.29 -26.23
N GLU A 467 58.37 4.81 -25.06
CA GLU A 467 58.82 3.53 -24.50
C GLU A 467 57.83 2.43 -24.96
N ALA A 468 58.39 1.32 -25.44
CA ALA A 468 57.63 0.21 -26.00
C ALA A 468 56.99 -0.63 -24.84
N PRO A 469 55.73 -1.08 -24.96
CA PRO A 469 55.12 -1.97 -23.96
C PRO A 469 55.65 -3.41 -24.11
N THR A 470 56.08 -3.97 -22.96
CA THR A 470 56.47 -5.38 -22.83
C THR A 470 55.20 -6.26 -22.77
N THR A 471 55.01 -7.08 -23.81
CA THR A 471 53.90 -8.05 -23.91
C THR A 471 54.21 -9.27 -23.05
N VAL A 472 53.43 -9.51 -22.00
CA VAL A 472 53.44 -10.81 -21.29
C VAL A 472 52.31 -11.65 -21.86
N ALA A 473 52.64 -12.81 -22.38
CA ALA A 473 51.67 -13.77 -22.95
C ALA A 473 50.79 -14.39 -21.84
N PRO A 474 49.49 -14.59 -22.01
CA PRO A 474 48.65 -15.29 -21.11
C PRO A 474 48.84 -16.82 -21.25
N THR A 475 49.09 -17.51 -20.13
CA THR A 475 49.09 -18.95 -20.02
C THR A 475 47.66 -19.47 -19.97
N THR A 476 47.27 -20.24 -21.01
CA THR A 476 45.95 -20.87 -21.09
C THR A 476 46.05 -22.24 -20.39
N GLU A 477 45.39 -22.40 -19.25
CA GLU A 477 45.09 -23.73 -18.70
C GLU A 477 43.80 -24.26 -19.32
N ALA A 478 43.82 -25.50 -19.78
CA ALA A 478 42.70 -26.19 -20.40
C ALA A 478 41.70 -26.68 -19.32
N PRO A 479 40.39 -26.56 -19.53
CA PRO A 479 39.42 -27.12 -18.59
C PRO A 479 39.33 -28.64 -18.74
N THR A 480 39.46 -29.37 -17.61
CA THR A 480 39.18 -30.80 -17.49
C THR A 480 37.66 -31.02 -17.46
N THR A 481 37.15 -31.68 -18.49
CA THR A 481 35.73 -32.10 -18.57
C THR A 481 35.57 -33.44 -17.85
N GLU A 482 34.88 -33.47 -16.72
CA GLU A 482 34.38 -34.75 -16.17
C GLU A 482 33.00 -35.06 -16.80
N ALA A 483 32.86 -36.32 -17.23
CA ALA A 483 31.65 -36.83 -17.84
C ALA A 483 30.58 -37.13 -16.80
N PRO A 484 29.29 -36.82 -17.03
CA PRO A 484 28.24 -37.20 -16.12
C PRO A 484 27.91 -38.70 -16.20
N THR A 485 27.91 -39.37 -15.06
CA THR A 485 27.43 -40.75 -14.87
C THR A 485 25.89 -40.76 -14.89
N THR A 486 25.31 -41.39 -15.90
CA THR A 486 23.87 -41.60 -16.02
C THR A 486 23.49 -42.87 -15.21
N GLU A 487 22.77 -42.72 -14.10
CA GLU A 487 22.06 -43.84 -13.46
C GLU A 487 20.66 -43.96 -14.09
N ALA A 488 20.31 -45.21 -14.45
CA ALA A 488 19.02 -45.55 -15.05
C ALA A 488 17.90 -45.61 -13.99
N PRO A 489 16.68 -45.16 -14.31
CA PRO A 489 15.58 -45.25 -13.37
C PRO A 489 15.02 -46.65 -13.27
N THR A 490 14.88 -47.12 -12.03
CA THR A 490 14.19 -48.40 -11.69
C THR A 490 12.69 -48.23 -11.78
N THR A 491 12.06 -49.02 -12.62
CA THR A 491 10.58 -49.04 -12.82
C THR A 491 9.96 -49.70 -11.57
N ALA A 492 9.10 -48.96 -10.85
CA ALA A 492 8.19 -49.53 -9.87
C ALA A 492 6.79 -49.66 -10.50
N GLU A 493 6.25 -50.88 -10.47
CA GLU A 493 4.90 -51.20 -10.97
C GLU A 493 3.82 -50.48 -10.17
N ALA A 494 2.91 -49.85 -10.90
CA ALA A 494 1.70 -49.24 -10.33
C ALA A 494 0.60 -50.29 -10.23
N THR A 495 0.20 -50.60 -9.00
CA THR A 495 -1.00 -51.42 -8.73
C THR A 495 -2.24 -50.53 -8.78
N THR A 496 -3.07 -50.71 -9.81
CA THR A 496 -4.36 -50.06 -9.97
C THR A 496 -5.39 -50.70 -9.05
N VAL A 497 -5.89 -49.95 -8.07
CA VAL A 497 -7.13 -50.28 -7.34
C VAL A 497 -8.27 -49.47 -7.90
N ALA A 498 -9.32 -50.16 -8.41
CA ALA A 498 -10.50 -49.53 -8.94
C ALA A 498 -11.41 -48.96 -7.83
N PRO A 499 -12.03 -47.80 -8.01
CA PRO A 499 -12.99 -47.30 -7.03
C PRO A 499 -14.33 -47.98 -7.14
N THR A 500 -14.83 -48.49 -6.02
CA THR A 500 -16.20 -49.02 -5.85
C THR A 500 -17.17 -47.84 -5.66
N THR A 501 -18.09 -47.70 -6.59
CA THR A 501 -19.20 -46.73 -6.52
C THR A 501 -20.32 -47.30 -5.69
N GLU A 502 -20.62 -46.78 -4.51
CA GLU A 502 -21.87 -47.01 -3.80
C GLU A 502 -22.90 -45.93 -4.18
N ALA A 503 -24.10 -46.37 -4.55
CA ALA A 503 -25.22 -45.54 -4.91
C ALA A 503 -25.94 -44.96 -3.67
N PRO A 504 -26.44 -43.73 -3.69
CA PRO A 504 -27.18 -43.16 -2.57
C PRO A 504 -28.60 -43.75 -2.49
N THR A 505 -28.98 -44.26 -1.34
CA THR A 505 -30.34 -44.64 -0.96
C THR A 505 -31.16 -43.40 -0.61
N THR A 506 -32.22 -43.16 -1.37
CA THR A 506 -33.24 -42.14 -1.12
C THR A 506 -34.25 -42.68 -0.11
N GLU A 507 -34.37 -42.13 1.09
CA GLU A 507 -35.55 -42.33 1.95
C GLU A 507 -36.54 -41.18 1.73
N ALA A 508 -37.81 -41.55 1.54
CA ALA A 508 -38.95 -40.65 1.37
C ALA A 508 -39.49 -40.18 2.72
N PRO A 509 -40.05 -38.97 2.83
CA PRO A 509 -40.65 -38.50 4.09
C PRO A 509 -42.04 -39.09 4.27
N THR A 510 -42.29 -39.61 5.48
CA THR A 510 -43.66 -40.00 5.96
C THR A 510 -44.28 -38.81 6.69
N THR A 511 -45.49 -38.50 6.31
CA THR A 511 -46.52 -37.58 6.82
C THR A 511 -46.39 -37.03 8.22
#